data_b5d3c7935fe08f2b47ffda4f763c9229
#
_entry.id   b5d3c7935fe08f2b47ffda4f763c9229
#
_cell.length_a   1.000
_cell.length_b   1.000
_cell.length_c   1.000
_cell.angle_alpha   90.00
_cell.angle_beta   90.00
_cell.angle_gamma   90.00
#
_symmetry.space_group_name_H-M   'P 1'
#
loop_
_entity.id
_entity.type
_entity.pdbx_description
1 polymer ?
#
loop_
_entity_poly.entity_id
_entity_poly.type
_entity_poly.pdbx_seq_one_letter_code
_entity_poly.pdbx_strand_id
1 'polypeptide(L)'
;MTTSQNGQKPIIHVIDTEADALYELAMSIEVRSPDVAGKLCEELDRAIVMAAEDLPSDVVTMQSEVEFVDERSGERRKVQLVWPRDANLDQNRLSVLTLVGAGLIGMQAGSAINWPDRSGKERCLRIVEVRQPTLADRAA
;
A
#
# COMPACT_ATOMS: atom_id res chain seq x y z
N MET A 1 -15.08 -6.21 -23.23
CA MET A 1 -14.53 -5.94 -22.91
C MET A 1 -13.70 -5.68 -22.40
N THR A 2 -13.47 -5.71 -22.13
CA THR A 2 -12.85 -5.40 -21.77
C THR A 2 -11.67 -5.32 -21.62
N THR A 3 -11.21 -5.68 -22.03
CA THR A 3 -9.99 -5.54 -22.18
C THR A 3 -9.22 -4.61 -21.50
N SER A 4 -9.67 -3.82 -21.16
CA SER A 4 -9.11 -2.76 -20.48
C SER A 4 -8.45 -3.13 -19.22
N GLN A 5 -8.42 -4.32 -18.90
CA GLN A 5 -7.72 -4.70 -17.72
C GLN A 5 -6.26 -4.45 -17.79
N ASN A 6 -5.73 -4.36 -18.97
CA ASN A 6 -4.31 -4.08 -19.12
C ASN A 6 -4.02 -2.69 -18.64
N GLY A 7 -3.22 -2.58 -17.61
CA GLY A 7 -2.81 -1.30 -17.08
C GLY A 7 -3.80 -0.64 -16.18
N GLN A 8 -5.00 -1.19 -16.05
CA GLN A 8 -5.96 -0.63 -15.11
C GLN A 8 -5.64 -1.07 -13.71
N LYS A 9 -5.69 -0.13 -12.80
CA LYS A 9 -5.45 -0.38 -11.39
C LYS A 9 -6.76 -0.31 -10.62
N PRO A 10 -6.89 -1.06 -9.54
CA PRO A 10 -8.10 -0.99 -8.73
C PRO A 10 -8.25 0.37 -8.07
N ILE A 11 -9.47 0.71 -7.72
CA ILE A 11 -9.74 1.92 -6.94
C ILE A 11 -9.12 1.74 -5.56
N ILE A 12 -8.44 2.78 -5.08
CA ILE A 12 -7.89 2.76 -3.73
C ILE A 12 -8.43 3.92 -2.92
N HIS A 13 -8.40 3.76 -1.61
CA HIS A 13 -8.92 4.76 -0.67
C HIS A 13 -7.87 5.04 0.38
N VAL A 14 -7.67 6.31 0.69
CA VAL A 14 -6.64 6.71 1.66
C VAL A 14 -7.23 7.70 2.65
N ILE A 15 -6.87 7.55 3.92
CA ILE A 15 -7.29 8.48 4.95
C ILE A 15 -6.62 9.83 4.70
N ASP A 16 -7.39 10.91 4.84
CA ASP A 16 -6.94 12.26 4.49
C ASP A 16 -5.67 12.66 5.25
N THR A 17 -5.61 12.41 6.55
CA THR A 17 -4.42 12.77 7.34
C THR A 17 -3.22 11.91 6.94
N GLU A 18 -3.46 10.66 6.56
CA GLU A 18 -2.38 9.80 6.09
C GLU A 18 -1.89 10.23 4.71
N ALA A 19 -2.79 10.66 3.84
CA ALA A 19 -2.40 11.11 2.51
C ALA A 19 -1.41 12.27 2.60
N ASP A 20 -1.69 13.25 3.46
CA ASP A 20 -0.79 14.39 3.62
C ASP A 20 0.59 13.95 4.11
N ALA A 21 0.63 13.09 5.11
CA ALA A 21 1.90 12.61 5.65
C ALA A 21 2.66 11.78 4.63
N LEU A 22 1.94 10.99 3.83
CA LEU A 22 2.58 10.13 2.83
C LEU A 22 3.17 10.96 1.68
N TYR A 23 2.50 12.04 1.27
CA TYR A 23 3.08 12.94 0.27
C TYR A 23 4.38 13.55 0.78
N GLU A 24 4.40 13.99 2.03
CA GLU A 24 5.61 14.56 2.61
C GLU A 24 6.75 13.56 2.65
N LEU A 25 6.43 12.31 3.01
CA LEU A 25 7.43 11.25 3.01
C LEU A 25 7.98 11.01 1.61
N ALA A 26 7.09 10.94 0.63
CA ALA A 26 7.52 10.70 -0.75
C ALA A 26 8.46 11.80 -1.22
N MET A 27 8.14 13.05 -0.91
CA MET A 27 8.99 14.16 -1.30
C MET A 27 10.33 14.12 -0.60
N SER A 28 10.37 13.62 0.63
CA SER A 28 11.62 13.57 1.39
C SER A 28 12.62 12.56 0.82
N ILE A 29 12.17 11.58 0.04
CA ILE A 29 13.05 10.57 -0.51
C ILE A 29 13.19 10.66 -2.03
N GLU A 30 12.66 11.71 -2.63
CA GLU A 30 12.57 11.81 -4.10
C GLU A 30 13.95 11.71 -4.76
N VAL A 31 14.97 12.30 -4.14
CA VAL A 31 16.31 12.29 -4.70
C VAL A 31 16.97 10.92 -4.55
N ARG A 32 16.85 10.30 -3.37
CA ARG A 32 17.55 9.03 -3.12
C ARG A 32 16.80 7.83 -3.64
N SER A 33 15.47 7.89 -3.73
CA SER A 33 14.65 6.75 -4.16
C SER A 33 13.52 7.23 -5.05
N PRO A 34 13.87 7.74 -6.24
CA PRO A 34 12.84 8.32 -7.11
C PRO A 34 11.78 7.30 -7.56
N ASP A 35 12.14 6.02 -7.67
CA ASP A 35 11.18 5.00 -8.08
C ASP A 35 10.08 4.82 -7.05
N VAL A 36 10.47 4.70 -5.78
CA VAL A 36 9.50 4.54 -4.70
C VAL A 36 8.68 5.80 -4.54
N ALA A 37 9.36 6.97 -4.55
CA ALA A 37 8.66 8.25 -4.41
C ALA A 37 7.64 8.45 -5.53
N GLY A 38 8.03 8.17 -6.75
CA GLY A 38 7.14 8.31 -7.91
C GLY A 38 5.93 7.39 -7.83
N LYS A 39 6.17 6.12 -7.48
CA LYS A 39 5.07 5.16 -7.37
C LYS A 39 4.11 5.54 -6.27
N LEU A 40 4.63 5.95 -5.11
CA LEU A 40 3.77 6.35 -4.00
C LEU A 40 2.93 7.57 -4.38
N CYS A 41 3.54 8.57 -5.00
CA CYS A 41 2.81 9.76 -5.44
C CYS A 41 1.74 9.41 -6.46
N GLU A 42 2.04 8.53 -7.41
CA GLU A 42 1.05 8.11 -8.41
C GLU A 42 -0.17 7.47 -7.74
N GLU A 43 0.08 6.62 -6.74
CA GLU A 43 -1.04 5.98 -6.05
C GLU A 43 -1.85 6.98 -5.25
N LEU A 44 -1.19 7.91 -4.58
CA LEU A 44 -1.89 8.94 -3.81
C LEU A 44 -2.70 9.86 -4.72
N ASP A 45 -2.17 10.19 -5.89
CA ASP A 45 -2.86 11.08 -6.83
C ASP A 45 -4.17 10.49 -7.34
N ARG A 46 -4.22 9.18 -7.49
CA ARG A 46 -5.43 8.53 -8.00
C ARG A 46 -6.36 8.04 -6.90
N ALA A 47 -5.95 8.14 -5.64
CA ALA A 47 -6.72 7.61 -4.52
C ALA A 47 -7.94 8.48 -4.24
N ILE A 48 -8.99 7.83 -3.74
CA ILE A 48 -10.11 8.55 -3.16
C ILE A 48 -9.74 8.84 -1.71
N VAL A 49 -9.63 10.13 -1.38
CA VAL A 49 -9.22 10.56 -0.05
C VAL A 49 -10.46 10.81 0.78
N MET A 50 -10.50 10.28 1.99
CA MET A 50 -11.67 10.40 2.84
C MET A 50 -11.28 10.37 4.31
N ALA A 51 -12.24 10.71 5.18
CA ALA A 51 -12.01 10.65 6.61
C ALA A 51 -11.90 9.20 7.07
N ALA A 52 -11.15 8.97 8.14
CA ALA A 52 -10.92 7.62 8.65
C ALA A 52 -12.23 6.90 8.97
N GLU A 53 -13.20 7.62 9.54
CA GLU A 53 -14.46 7.00 9.94
C GLU A 53 -15.32 6.60 8.76
N ASP A 54 -15.04 7.13 7.57
CA ASP A 54 -15.80 6.80 6.36
C ASP A 54 -15.15 5.68 5.56
N LEU A 55 -13.97 5.23 5.95
CA LEU A 55 -13.19 4.26 5.19
C LEU A 55 -13.73 2.85 5.40
N PRO A 56 -13.89 2.05 4.32
CA PRO A 56 -14.23 0.64 4.51
C PRO A 56 -13.22 -0.08 5.38
N SER A 57 -13.69 -1.05 6.17
CA SER A 57 -12.85 -1.70 7.16
C SER A 57 -11.81 -2.64 6.57
N ASP A 58 -11.92 -2.99 5.29
CA ASP A 58 -11.01 -3.91 4.63
C ASP A 58 -10.06 -3.21 3.66
N VAL A 59 -9.81 -1.93 3.88
CA VAL A 59 -8.85 -1.16 3.10
C VAL A 59 -7.54 -1.04 3.88
N VAL A 60 -6.42 -1.17 3.18
CA VAL A 60 -5.10 -1.09 3.79
C VAL A 60 -4.80 0.36 4.17
N THR A 61 -4.61 0.59 5.48
CA THR A 61 -4.19 1.89 6.00
C THR A 61 -2.79 1.74 6.58
N MET A 62 -2.20 2.84 7.02
CA MET A 62 -0.97 2.73 7.80
C MET A 62 -1.27 1.93 9.06
N GLN A 63 -0.33 1.08 9.43
CA GLN A 63 -0.41 0.18 10.59
C GLN A 63 -1.39 -0.98 10.42
N SER A 64 -1.99 -1.15 9.24
CA SER A 64 -2.82 -2.32 8.95
C SER A 64 -1.98 -3.56 8.82
N GLU A 65 -2.51 -4.69 9.29
CA GLU A 65 -1.95 -6.00 8.95
C GLU A 65 -2.57 -6.46 7.64
N VAL A 66 -1.73 -6.90 6.73
CA VAL A 66 -2.16 -7.25 5.38
C VAL A 66 -1.63 -8.62 5.03
N GLU A 67 -2.53 -9.50 4.61
CA GLU A 67 -2.11 -10.76 3.99
C GLU A 67 -2.31 -10.63 2.49
N PHE A 68 -1.27 -10.92 1.72
CA PHE A 68 -1.36 -10.84 0.27
C PHE A 68 -0.63 -12.02 -0.35
N VAL A 69 -0.97 -12.30 -1.60
CA VAL A 69 -0.36 -13.38 -2.36
C VAL A 69 0.22 -12.82 -3.65
N ASP A 70 1.42 -13.27 -3.99
CA ASP A 70 2.01 -13.01 -5.30
C ASP A 70 1.47 -14.11 -6.21
N GLU A 71 0.57 -13.74 -7.12
CA GLU A 71 -0.12 -14.74 -7.93
C GLU A 71 0.78 -15.44 -8.93
N ARG A 72 1.95 -14.87 -9.23
CA ARG A 72 2.88 -15.51 -10.15
C ARG A 72 3.64 -16.65 -9.48
N SER A 73 4.04 -16.45 -8.22
CA SER A 73 4.80 -17.47 -7.50
C SER A 73 3.94 -18.30 -6.56
N GLY A 74 2.75 -17.82 -6.24
CA GLY A 74 1.89 -18.45 -5.23
C GLY A 74 2.30 -18.17 -3.81
N GLU A 75 3.33 -17.36 -3.61
CA GLU A 75 3.84 -17.08 -2.29
C GLU A 75 2.91 -16.15 -1.53
N ARG A 76 2.58 -16.51 -0.29
CA ARG A 76 1.78 -15.68 0.59
C ARG A 76 2.65 -15.00 1.62
N ARG A 77 2.30 -13.77 1.93
CA ARG A 77 3.00 -13.03 2.98
C ARG A 77 2.00 -12.28 3.83
N LYS A 78 2.33 -12.15 5.11
CA LYS A 78 1.55 -11.36 6.03
C LYS A 78 2.48 -10.34 6.66
N VAL A 79 2.15 -9.06 6.50
CA VAL A 79 3.01 -7.96 6.97
C VAL A 79 2.14 -6.91 7.64
N GLN A 80 2.78 -6.07 8.44
CA GLN A 80 2.15 -4.84 8.92
C GLN A 80 2.78 -3.68 8.17
N LEU A 81 1.94 -2.85 7.56
CA LEU A 81 2.42 -1.68 6.81
C LEU A 81 2.68 -0.55 7.80
N VAL A 82 3.92 -0.08 7.87
CA VAL A 82 4.32 0.88 8.91
C VAL A 82 5.06 2.06 8.32
N TRP A 83 5.21 3.10 9.14
CA TRP A 83 6.05 4.24 8.82
C TRP A 83 7.51 3.79 8.84
N PRO A 84 8.39 4.48 8.10
CA PRO A 84 9.78 4.02 7.97
C PRO A 84 10.50 3.77 9.29
N ARG A 85 10.25 4.61 10.29
CA ARG A 85 10.93 4.47 11.58
C ARG A 85 10.55 3.21 12.33
N ASP A 86 9.41 2.61 11.97
CA ASP A 86 8.91 1.41 12.65
C ASP A 86 9.19 0.15 11.87
N ALA A 87 9.88 0.24 10.74
CA ALA A 87 10.13 -0.91 9.88
C ALA A 87 11.03 -1.91 10.57
N ASN A 88 10.68 -3.19 10.47
CA ASN A 88 11.46 -4.27 11.05
C ASN A 88 11.06 -5.57 10.36
N LEU A 89 11.89 -6.02 9.41
CA LEU A 89 11.57 -7.21 8.63
C LEU A 89 11.49 -8.46 9.49
N ASP A 90 12.27 -8.54 10.57
CA ASP A 90 12.21 -9.69 11.46
C ASP A 90 10.86 -9.83 12.14
N GLN A 91 10.13 -8.72 12.27
CA GLN A 91 8.80 -8.71 12.87
C GLN A 91 7.72 -8.51 11.81
N ASN A 92 8.07 -8.68 10.53
CA ASN A 92 7.14 -8.52 9.41
C ASN A 92 6.51 -7.12 9.35
N ARG A 93 7.28 -6.10 9.74
CA ARG A 93 6.87 -4.72 9.62
C ARG A 93 7.52 -4.12 8.38
N LEU A 94 6.70 -3.84 7.39
CA LEU A 94 7.15 -3.38 6.09
C LEU A 94 6.93 -1.88 5.95
N SER A 95 7.99 -1.15 5.61
CA SER A 95 7.88 0.30 5.41
C SER A 95 7.04 0.60 4.18
N VAL A 96 6.19 1.63 4.28
CA VAL A 96 5.45 2.14 3.13
C VAL A 96 6.39 2.71 2.07
N LEU A 97 7.62 3.04 2.43
CA LEU A 97 8.62 3.55 1.50
C LEU A 97 9.41 2.42 0.82
N THR A 98 8.76 1.31 0.55
CA THR A 98 9.28 0.25 -0.31
C THR A 98 8.34 0.11 -1.49
N LEU A 99 8.80 -0.54 -2.56
CA LEU A 99 7.92 -0.72 -3.73
C LEU A 99 6.66 -1.50 -3.35
N VAL A 100 6.82 -2.58 -2.58
CA VAL A 100 5.66 -3.37 -2.17
C VAL A 100 4.74 -2.55 -1.26
N GLY A 101 5.32 -1.84 -0.29
CA GLY A 101 4.53 -1.02 0.62
C GLY A 101 3.73 0.06 -0.11
N ALA A 102 4.36 0.73 -1.07
CA ALA A 102 3.66 1.74 -1.87
C ALA A 102 2.52 1.13 -2.68
N GLY A 103 2.67 -0.12 -3.09
CA GLY A 103 1.61 -0.80 -3.84
C GLY A 103 0.48 -1.32 -2.97
N LEU A 104 0.70 -1.51 -1.68
CA LEU A 104 -0.33 -2.03 -0.79
C LEU A 104 -1.25 -0.95 -0.24
N ILE A 105 -0.73 0.27 -0.05
CA ILE A 105 -1.52 1.33 0.62
C ILE A 105 -2.82 1.59 -0.15
N GLY A 106 -3.93 1.62 0.57
CA GLY A 106 -5.23 1.95 -0.02
C GLY A 106 -5.93 0.81 -0.73
N MET A 107 -5.28 -0.34 -0.88
CA MET A 107 -5.90 -1.49 -1.55
C MET A 107 -6.98 -2.11 -0.67
N GLN A 108 -8.01 -2.64 -1.30
CA GLN A 108 -9.10 -3.30 -0.59
C GLN A 108 -8.94 -4.82 -0.70
N ALA A 109 -9.37 -5.54 0.33
CA ALA A 109 -9.32 -7.00 0.29
C ALA A 109 -10.05 -7.52 -0.95
N GLY A 110 -9.46 -8.50 -1.61
CA GLY A 110 -9.98 -9.05 -2.85
C GLY A 110 -9.48 -8.36 -4.11
N SER A 111 -8.86 -7.19 -3.99
CA SER A 111 -8.31 -6.48 -5.14
C SER A 111 -6.92 -6.99 -5.48
N ALA A 112 -6.54 -6.84 -6.74
CA ALA A 112 -5.21 -7.20 -7.20
C ALA A 112 -4.63 -6.07 -8.02
N ILE A 113 -3.31 -5.96 -8.01
CA ILE A 113 -2.61 -4.93 -8.77
C ILE A 113 -1.36 -5.52 -9.40
N ASN A 114 -1.08 -5.14 -10.64
CA ASN A 114 0.20 -5.46 -11.27
C ASN A 114 1.21 -4.43 -10.86
N TRP A 115 2.35 -4.88 -10.36
CA TRP A 115 3.28 -3.99 -9.69
C TRP A 115 4.72 -4.42 -9.98
N PRO A 116 5.61 -3.51 -10.33
CA PRO A 116 7.00 -3.89 -10.59
C PRO A 116 7.74 -4.17 -9.28
N ASP A 117 8.63 -5.15 -9.32
CA ASP A 117 9.54 -5.38 -8.22
C ASP A 117 10.86 -4.63 -8.48
N ARG A 118 11.84 -4.83 -7.61
CA ARG A 118 13.12 -4.13 -7.73
C ARG A 118 13.83 -4.40 -9.04
N SER A 119 13.62 -5.59 -9.60
CA SER A 119 14.29 -5.96 -10.85
C SER A 119 13.53 -5.48 -12.08
N GLY A 120 12.38 -4.84 -11.88
CA GLY A 120 11.53 -4.39 -12.97
C GLY A 120 10.56 -5.44 -13.45
N LYS A 121 10.58 -6.63 -12.88
CA LYS A 121 9.61 -7.66 -13.24
C LYS A 121 8.25 -7.33 -12.65
N GLU A 122 7.23 -7.53 -13.46
CA GLU A 122 5.87 -7.34 -12.97
C GLU A 122 5.43 -8.48 -12.08
N ARG A 123 4.84 -8.12 -10.96
CA ARG A 123 4.22 -9.05 -10.04
C ARG A 123 2.73 -8.76 -9.99
N CYS A 124 1.93 -9.75 -9.68
CA CYS A 124 0.51 -9.56 -9.46
C CYS A 124 0.25 -9.81 -7.98
N LEU A 125 -0.06 -8.75 -7.25
CA LEU A 125 -0.29 -8.84 -5.81
C LEU A 125 -1.79 -8.79 -5.56
N ARG A 126 -2.32 -9.82 -4.91
CA ARG A 126 -3.73 -9.87 -4.53
C ARG A 126 -3.87 -9.78 -3.03
N ILE A 127 -4.69 -8.86 -2.57
CA ILE A 127 -4.93 -8.67 -1.14
C ILE A 127 -5.93 -9.73 -0.68
N VAL A 128 -5.52 -10.54 0.29
CA VAL A 128 -6.37 -11.61 0.80
C VAL A 128 -7.16 -11.13 1.99
N GLU A 129 -6.50 -10.47 2.93
CA GLU A 129 -7.15 -10.05 4.17
C GLU A 129 -6.47 -8.78 4.69
N VAL A 130 -7.27 -7.88 5.27
CA VAL A 130 -6.77 -6.65 5.87
C VAL A 130 -7.34 -6.53 7.27
N ARG A 131 -6.48 -6.22 8.24
CA ARG A 131 -6.91 -5.89 9.58
C ARG A 131 -6.39 -4.50 9.92
N GLN A 132 -7.29 -3.54 10.03
CA GLN A 132 -6.91 -2.17 10.34
C GLN A 132 -6.60 -2.03 11.83
N PRO A 133 -5.76 -1.04 12.20
CA PRO A 133 -5.50 -0.77 13.61
C PRO A 133 -6.76 -0.26 14.30
N THR A 134 -6.82 -0.45 15.61
CA THR A 134 -7.92 0.09 16.40
C THR A 134 -7.74 1.60 16.53
N LEU A 135 -8.78 2.27 17.03
CA LEU A 135 -8.67 3.70 17.31
C LEU A 135 -7.57 4.00 18.30
N ALA A 136 -7.38 3.14 19.29
CA ALA A 136 -6.31 3.31 20.26
C ALA A 136 -4.94 3.23 19.58
N ASP A 137 -4.78 2.31 18.64
CA ASP A 137 -3.52 2.17 17.92
C ASP A 137 -3.23 3.41 17.09
N ARG A 138 -4.26 3.97 16.47
CA ARG A 138 -4.08 5.18 15.64
C ARG A 138 -3.72 6.40 16.49
N ALA A 139 -4.24 6.46 17.69
CA ALA A 139 -4.02 7.58 18.59
C ALA A 139 -2.65 7.56 19.24
N ALA A 140 -2.00 6.40 19.27
CA ALA A 140 -0.71 6.22 19.95
C ALA A 140 0.45 6.95 19.27
#